data_958a7e31ef95df58dc83f0fb4ad76a81
#
_entry.id   958a7e31ef95df58dc83f0fb4ad76a81
#
_cell.length_a   1.000
_cell.length_b   1.000
_cell.length_c   1.000
_cell.angle_alpha   90.00
_cell.angle_beta   90.00
_cell.angle_gamma   90.00
#
_symmetry.space_group_name_H-M   'P 1'
#
loop_
_entity.id
_entity.type
_entity.pdbx_description
1 polymer ?
#
loop_
_entity_poly.entity_id
_entity_poly.type
_entity_poly.pdbx_seq_one_letter_code
_entity_poly.pdbx_strand_id
1 'polypeptide(L)'
;MGSILIVVFPSDVSLLEIAILSTEAVNPKAYPLADAQLTITILDLIQQAANYKQLKKGANEATKTLNRGISEFVVMAADTEPLEILLHLPLLAEDKNVPYVFVPSKQALGRACGVTRPVIACSVTSNEGSQLKSQIQQLKDAIEKLLI
;
A
#
# COMPACT_ATOMS: atom_id res chain seq x y z
N MET A 1 0.98 21.83 2.40
CA MET A 1 0.49 20.53 1.95
C MET A 1 0.62 19.49 3.05
N GLY A 2 1.84 19.12 3.43
CA GLY A 2 2.02 18.11 4.46
C GLY A 2 1.46 18.52 5.81
N SER A 3 1.50 19.80 6.15
CA SER A 3 1.01 20.28 7.43
C SER A 3 -0.48 20.04 7.64
N ILE A 4 -1.24 20.06 6.56
CA ILE A 4 -2.66 19.80 6.63
C ILE A 4 -2.94 18.37 7.05
N LEU A 5 -2.10 17.45 6.59
CA LEU A 5 -2.26 16.04 6.86
C LEU A 5 -2.02 15.71 8.33
N ILE A 6 -1.10 16.42 8.96
CA ILE A 6 -0.76 16.20 10.36
C ILE A 6 -1.96 16.44 11.26
N VAL A 7 -2.76 17.45 10.94
CA VAL A 7 -3.91 17.81 11.73
C VAL A 7 -4.96 16.70 11.75
N VAL A 8 -5.02 15.89 10.70
CA VAL A 8 -6.05 14.87 10.54
C VAL A 8 -5.85 13.69 11.49
N PHE A 9 -4.62 13.46 12.01
CA PHE A 9 -4.33 12.26 12.79
C PHE A 9 -3.66 12.57 14.13
N PRO A 10 -4.32 13.32 14.98
CA PRO A 10 -3.65 13.72 16.23
C PRO A 10 -3.42 12.59 17.21
N SER A 11 -4.17 11.50 17.12
CA SER A 11 -4.10 10.41 18.07
C SER A 11 -3.27 9.23 17.59
N ASP A 12 -2.80 9.26 16.35
CA ASP A 12 -2.03 8.15 15.80
C ASP A 12 -0.65 8.62 15.36
N VAL A 13 0.37 8.26 16.14
CA VAL A 13 1.73 8.68 15.89
C VAL A 13 2.26 8.16 14.54
N SER A 14 1.88 6.94 14.17
CA SER A 14 2.38 6.37 12.92
C SER A 14 1.82 7.09 11.70
N LEU A 15 0.58 7.55 11.77
CA LEU A 15 0.00 8.35 10.68
C LEU A 15 0.64 9.73 10.63
N LEU A 16 0.99 10.27 11.78
CA LEU A 16 1.71 11.55 11.84
C LEU A 16 3.09 11.40 11.18
N GLU A 17 3.79 10.31 11.45
CA GLU A 17 5.07 10.03 10.81
C GLU A 17 4.93 9.94 9.30
N ILE A 18 3.88 9.29 8.82
CA ILE A 18 3.60 9.19 7.39
C ILE A 18 3.44 10.58 6.78
N ALA A 19 2.69 11.45 7.43
CA ALA A 19 2.46 12.80 6.94
C ALA A 19 3.77 13.59 6.86
N ILE A 20 4.62 13.44 7.86
CA ILE A 20 5.93 14.11 7.87
C ILE A 20 6.81 13.58 6.75
N LEU A 21 6.86 12.27 6.59
CA LEU A 21 7.69 11.65 5.56
C LEU A 21 7.23 12.05 4.15
N SER A 22 5.93 12.25 3.96
CA SER A 22 5.43 12.64 2.65
C SER A 22 5.83 14.05 2.23
N THR A 23 6.26 14.89 3.19
CA THR A 23 6.74 16.24 2.89
C THR A 23 8.25 16.29 2.71
N GLU A 24 8.95 15.21 3.00
CA GLU A 24 10.40 15.15 2.89
C GLU A 24 10.82 14.42 1.62
N ALA A 25 12.00 13.85 1.60
CA ALA A 25 12.59 13.30 0.39
C ALA A 25 11.93 11.99 -0.04
N VAL A 26 10.79 12.08 -0.68
CA VAL A 26 10.17 10.92 -1.32
C VAL A 26 10.83 10.70 -2.67
N ASN A 27 11.26 9.46 -2.92
CA ASN A 27 11.88 9.09 -4.18
C ASN A 27 10.87 9.28 -5.32
N PRO A 28 11.20 10.06 -6.37
CA PRO A 28 10.25 10.29 -7.47
C PRO A 28 9.89 9.03 -8.24
N LYS A 29 10.66 7.95 -8.11
CA LYS A 29 10.33 6.66 -8.72
C LYS A 29 9.20 5.95 -7.98
N ALA A 30 8.87 6.38 -6.77
CA ALA A 30 7.75 5.82 -6.01
C ALA A 30 6.46 6.51 -6.48
N TYR A 31 5.92 6.06 -7.57
CA TYR A 31 4.73 6.62 -8.19
C TYR A 31 3.77 5.49 -8.60
N PRO A 32 2.47 5.60 -8.37
CA PRO A 32 1.79 6.72 -7.70
C PRO A 32 1.94 6.66 -6.18
N LEU A 33 2.12 7.82 -5.56
CA LEU A 33 2.18 7.93 -4.11
C LEU A 33 0.82 8.37 -3.57
N ALA A 34 0.30 7.62 -2.60
CA ALA A 34 -0.97 7.96 -1.98
C ALA A 34 -0.85 9.22 -1.13
N ASP A 35 -1.85 10.09 -1.19
CA ASP A 35 -1.94 11.20 -0.24
C ASP A 35 -2.32 10.64 1.15
N ALA A 36 -2.38 11.52 2.16
CA ALA A 36 -2.63 11.04 3.52
C ALA A 36 -4.01 10.41 3.67
N GLN A 37 -5.02 10.98 3.04
CA GLN A 37 -6.38 10.45 3.14
C GLN A 37 -6.45 9.06 2.53
N LEU A 38 -5.89 8.89 1.34
CA LEU A 38 -5.88 7.60 0.67
C LEU A 38 -5.00 6.61 1.42
N THR A 39 -3.88 7.07 1.99
CA THR A 39 -2.99 6.22 2.78
C THR A 39 -3.73 5.60 3.96
N ILE A 40 -4.55 6.38 4.67
CA ILE A 40 -5.33 5.84 5.79
C ILE A 40 -6.28 4.75 5.31
N THR A 41 -6.99 5.03 4.24
CA THR A 41 -7.93 4.07 3.67
C THR A 41 -7.22 2.78 3.27
N ILE A 42 -6.06 2.90 2.64
CA ILE A 42 -5.26 1.75 2.24
C ILE A 42 -4.81 0.94 3.45
N LEU A 43 -4.26 1.61 4.47
CA LEU A 43 -3.76 0.91 5.65
C LEU A 43 -4.88 0.23 6.43
N ASP A 44 -6.04 0.87 6.51
CA ASP A 44 -7.20 0.27 7.16
C ASP A 44 -7.65 -0.99 6.42
N LEU A 45 -7.71 -0.94 5.10
CA LEU A 45 -8.10 -2.10 4.31
C LEU A 45 -7.07 -3.22 4.42
N ILE A 46 -5.78 -2.89 4.46
CA ILE A 46 -4.73 -3.88 4.65
C ILE A 46 -4.91 -4.59 5.99
N GLN A 47 -5.22 -3.84 7.05
CA GLN A 47 -5.45 -4.43 8.35
C GLN A 47 -6.64 -5.40 8.33
N GLN A 48 -7.71 -5.02 7.67
CA GLN A 48 -8.87 -5.89 7.50
C GLN A 48 -8.52 -7.12 6.65
N ALA A 49 -7.77 -6.93 5.57
CA ALA A 49 -7.36 -8.04 4.73
C ALA A 49 -6.49 -9.04 5.48
N ALA A 50 -5.63 -8.55 6.38
CA ALA A 50 -4.82 -9.42 7.22
C ALA A 50 -5.71 -10.27 8.14
N ASN A 51 -6.76 -9.66 8.70
CA ASN A 51 -7.70 -10.39 9.55
C ASN A 51 -8.46 -11.48 8.79
N TYR A 52 -8.75 -11.23 7.52
CA TYR A 52 -9.46 -12.22 6.67
C TYR A 52 -8.51 -13.13 5.91
N LYS A 53 -7.20 -13.05 6.21
CA LYS A 53 -6.18 -13.88 5.57
C LYS A 53 -6.12 -13.70 4.05
N GLN A 54 -6.40 -12.49 3.59
CA GLN A 54 -6.30 -12.12 2.18
C GLN A 54 -5.06 -11.27 1.91
N LEU A 55 -4.07 -11.34 2.77
CA LEU A 55 -2.88 -10.51 2.67
C LEU A 55 -1.63 -11.36 2.59
N LYS A 56 -0.78 -11.06 1.62
CA LYS A 56 0.56 -11.63 1.51
C LYS A 56 1.58 -10.53 1.71
N LYS A 57 2.46 -10.70 2.67
CA LYS A 57 3.41 -9.68 3.10
C LYS A 57 4.77 -9.93 2.49
N GLY A 58 5.43 -8.85 2.06
CA GLY A 58 6.77 -8.92 1.51
C GLY A 58 6.80 -8.94 -0.01
N ALA A 59 7.94 -8.45 -0.56
CA ALA A 59 8.08 -8.33 -2.01
C ALA A 59 8.01 -9.68 -2.73
N ASN A 60 8.61 -10.71 -2.15
CA ASN A 60 8.60 -12.03 -2.78
C ASN A 60 7.20 -12.62 -2.83
N GLU A 61 6.44 -12.47 -1.74
CA GLU A 61 5.06 -12.96 -1.71
C GLU A 61 4.17 -12.17 -2.66
N ALA A 62 4.37 -10.85 -2.75
CA ALA A 62 3.64 -10.03 -3.70
C ALA A 62 3.92 -10.49 -5.14
N THR A 63 5.18 -10.77 -5.45
CA THR A 63 5.56 -11.28 -6.77
C THR A 63 4.83 -12.58 -7.08
N LYS A 64 4.81 -13.49 -6.11
CA LYS A 64 4.12 -14.78 -6.30
C LYS A 64 2.64 -14.62 -6.57
N THR A 65 1.98 -13.73 -5.83
CA THR A 65 0.53 -13.52 -6.02
C THR A 65 0.23 -12.91 -7.37
N LEU A 66 1.08 -12.00 -7.84
CA LEU A 66 0.93 -11.42 -9.17
C LEU A 66 1.08 -12.49 -10.26
N ASN A 67 2.10 -13.34 -10.13
CA ASN A 67 2.32 -14.40 -11.10
C ASN A 67 1.20 -15.43 -11.13
N ARG A 68 0.58 -15.67 -9.99
CA ARG A 68 -0.55 -16.61 -9.90
C ARG A 68 -1.88 -16.02 -10.35
N GLY A 69 -1.92 -14.70 -10.55
CA GLY A 69 -3.14 -14.03 -10.97
C GLY A 69 -4.19 -13.88 -9.88
N ILE A 70 -3.79 -13.94 -8.61
CA ILE A 70 -4.71 -13.84 -7.48
C ILE A 70 -4.62 -12.51 -6.73
N SER A 71 -3.81 -11.58 -7.20
CA SER A 71 -3.65 -10.29 -6.56
C SER A 71 -4.73 -9.31 -7.00
N GLU A 72 -5.36 -8.64 -6.04
CA GLU A 72 -6.31 -7.58 -6.32
C GLU A 72 -5.64 -6.22 -6.44
N PHE A 73 -4.69 -5.93 -5.56
CA PHE A 73 -3.84 -4.76 -5.69
C PHE A 73 -2.58 -4.94 -4.84
N VAL A 74 -1.59 -4.11 -5.11
CA VAL A 74 -0.28 -4.18 -4.46
C VAL A 74 0.03 -2.84 -3.81
N VAL A 75 0.53 -2.87 -2.59
CA VAL A 75 0.94 -1.68 -1.84
C VAL A 75 2.42 -1.81 -1.52
N MET A 76 3.17 -0.73 -1.77
CA MET A 76 4.62 -0.70 -1.57
C MET A 76 5.00 0.50 -0.73
N ALA A 77 6.11 0.40 -0.03
CA ALA A 77 6.60 1.49 0.82
C ALA A 77 7.60 2.36 0.05
N ALA A 78 7.31 3.65 -0.01
CA ALA A 78 8.14 4.60 -0.76
C ALA A 78 9.49 4.88 -0.10
N ASP A 79 9.63 4.62 1.21
CA ASP A 79 10.86 4.84 1.95
C ASP A 79 11.79 3.63 1.98
N THR A 80 11.57 2.66 1.09
CA THR A 80 12.44 1.50 0.95
C THR A 80 13.80 1.90 0.38
N GLU A 81 14.87 1.40 0.98
CA GLU A 81 16.24 1.70 0.55
C GLU A 81 16.98 0.40 0.21
N PRO A 82 17.46 0.21 -1.00
CA PRO A 82 17.19 1.03 -2.19
C PRO A 82 15.81 0.72 -2.76
N LEU A 83 15.14 1.73 -3.30
CA LEU A 83 13.80 1.54 -3.85
C LEU A 83 13.81 0.57 -5.04
N GLU A 84 14.92 0.50 -5.73
CA GLU A 84 15.06 -0.36 -6.92
C GLU A 84 14.72 -1.82 -6.66
N ILE A 85 14.83 -2.30 -5.43
CA ILE A 85 14.47 -3.69 -5.12
C ILE A 85 12.98 -3.96 -5.27
N LEU A 86 12.15 -2.92 -5.30
CA LEU A 86 10.72 -3.05 -5.46
C LEU A 86 10.22 -2.74 -6.87
N LEU A 87 11.06 -2.13 -7.72
CA LEU A 87 10.56 -1.58 -8.97
C LEU A 87 10.12 -2.64 -9.99
N HIS A 88 10.45 -3.89 -9.77
CA HIS A 88 9.91 -4.97 -10.60
C HIS A 88 8.41 -5.18 -10.34
N LEU A 89 7.93 -4.83 -9.15
CA LEU A 89 6.52 -5.03 -8.79
C LEU A 89 5.57 -4.14 -9.61
N PRO A 90 5.83 -2.82 -9.77
CA PRO A 90 4.98 -2.01 -10.65
C PRO A 90 4.93 -2.52 -12.08
N LEU A 91 6.07 -2.95 -12.63
CA LEU A 91 6.12 -3.48 -13.98
C LEU A 91 5.29 -4.76 -14.11
N LEU A 92 5.43 -5.65 -13.14
CA LEU A 92 4.68 -6.89 -13.13
C LEU A 92 3.19 -6.65 -12.92
N ALA A 93 2.84 -5.71 -12.03
CA ALA A 93 1.44 -5.36 -11.80
C ALA A 93 0.80 -4.79 -13.05
N GLU A 94 1.50 -3.93 -13.78
CA GLU A 94 1.01 -3.41 -15.06
C GLU A 94 0.79 -4.52 -16.08
N ASP A 95 1.71 -5.46 -16.15
CA ASP A 95 1.60 -6.60 -17.05
C ASP A 95 0.38 -7.46 -16.73
N LYS A 96 0.05 -7.59 -15.46
CA LYS A 96 -1.09 -8.39 -15.01
C LYS A 96 -2.37 -7.58 -14.85
N ASN A 97 -2.35 -6.30 -15.19
CA ASN A 97 -3.49 -5.38 -15.04
C ASN A 97 -3.97 -5.26 -13.59
N VAL A 98 -3.03 -5.19 -12.66
CA VAL A 98 -3.31 -5.07 -11.23
C VAL A 98 -2.93 -3.67 -10.78
N PRO A 99 -3.81 -2.91 -10.11
CA PRO A 99 -3.46 -1.60 -9.57
C PRO A 99 -2.39 -1.70 -8.50
N TYR A 100 -1.54 -0.69 -8.43
CA TYR A 100 -0.51 -0.61 -7.41
C TYR A 100 -0.38 0.83 -6.92
N VAL A 101 0.12 0.99 -5.70
CA VAL A 101 0.27 2.31 -5.09
C VAL A 101 1.42 2.25 -4.08
N PHE A 102 2.09 3.39 -3.89
CA PHE A 102 3.10 3.54 -2.84
C PHE A 102 2.51 4.29 -1.67
N VAL A 103 2.85 3.84 -0.46
CA VAL A 103 2.55 4.57 0.78
C VAL A 103 3.87 5.07 1.36
N PRO A 104 3.86 6.18 2.13
CA PRO A 104 5.11 6.81 2.55
C PRO A 104 5.99 5.99 3.49
N SER A 105 5.43 5.14 4.35
CA SER A 105 6.19 4.53 5.44
C SER A 105 6.09 3.01 5.48
N LYS A 106 7.25 2.34 5.43
CA LYS A 106 7.32 0.89 5.60
C LYS A 106 6.97 0.44 7.02
N GLN A 107 7.23 1.29 8.01
CA GLN A 107 6.86 0.97 9.39
C GLN A 107 5.35 0.97 9.57
N ALA A 108 4.67 1.97 9.02
CA ALA A 108 3.22 2.02 9.07
C ALA A 108 2.60 0.86 8.29
N LEU A 109 3.18 0.51 7.15
CA LEU A 109 2.71 -0.62 6.37
C LEU A 109 2.85 -1.93 7.17
N GLY A 110 3.97 -2.09 7.87
CA GLY A 110 4.17 -3.26 8.73
C GLY A 110 3.13 -3.36 9.83
N ARG A 111 2.82 -2.23 10.48
CA ARG A 111 1.79 -2.22 11.53
C ARG A 111 0.42 -2.60 10.97
N ALA A 112 0.08 -2.08 9.80
CA ALA A 112 -1.19 -2.44 9.17
C ALA A 112 -1.26 -3.92 8.82
N CYS A 113 -0.13 -4.50 8.45
CA CYS A 113 -0.04 -5.93 8.17
C CYS A 113 -0.09 -6.81 9.44
N GLY A 114 -0.05 -6.20 10.61
CA GLY A 114 -0.10 -6.93 11.87
C GLY A 114 1.22 -7.51 12.33
N VAL A 115 2.34 -6.97 11.88
CA VAL A 115 3.67 -7.42 12.28
C VAL A 115 4.41 -6.29 12.99
N THR A 116 5.46 -6.64 13.74
CA THR A 116 6.23 -5.66 14.51
C THR A 116 7.43 -5.11 13.76
N ARG A 117 7.69 -5.62 12.56
CA ARG A 117 8.81 -5.20 11.72
C ARG A 117 8.31 -4.41 10.51
N PRO A 118 9.17 -3.63 9.85
CA PRO A 118 8.79 -2.95 8.61
C PRO A 118 8.43 -3.94 7.50
N VAL A 119 7.44 -3.58 6.70
CA VAL A 119 7.05 -4.33 5.50
C VAL A 119 7.21 -3.41 4.32
N ILE A 120 7.96 -3.83 3.31
CA ILE A 120 8.26 -2.97 2.15
C ILE A 120 7.23 -3.14 1.04
N ALA A 121 6.51 -4.24 1.01
CA ALA A 121 5.47 -4.48 0.01
C ALA A 121 4.49 -5.52 0.53
N CYS A 122 3.26 -5.45 0.05
CA CYS A 122 2.26 -6.47 0.33
C CYS A 122 1.26 -6.52 -0.81
N SER A 123 0.56 -7.64 -0.91
CA SER A 123 -0.46 -7.87 -1.93
C SER A 123 -1.75 -8.29 -1.25
N VAL A 124 -2.86 -7.67 -1.65
CA VAL A 124 -4.19 -8.10 -1.21
C VAL A 124 -4.70 -9.10 -2.25
N THR A 125 -5.05 -10.29 -1.78
CA THR A 125 -5.46 -11.38 -2.66
C THR A 125 -6.96 -11.42 -2.84
N SER A 126 -7.39 -12.00 -3.94
CA SER A 126 -8.82 -12.14 -4.24
C SER A 126 -9.45 -13.27 -3.43
N ASN A 127 -10.72 -13.08 -3.07
CA ASN A 127 -11.53 -14.09 -2.42
C ASN A 127 -12.98 -13.80 -2.75
N GLU A 128 -13.61 -14.70 -3.49
CA GLU A 128 -14.96 -14.50 -4.00
C GLU A 128 -15.99 -14.30 -2.90
N GLY A 129 -15.82 -14.97 -1.77
CA GLY A 129 -16.76 -14.86 -0.65
C GLY A 129 -16.41 -13.77 0.35
N SER A 130 -15.49 -12.90 0.02
CA SER A 130 -14.97 -11.92 0.99
C SER A 130 -15.96 -10.79 1.24
N GLN A 131 -16.06 -10.39 2.51
CA GLN A 131 -16.81 -9.20 2.90
C GLN A 131 -16.11 -7.92 2.47
N LEU A 132 -14.82 -8.01 2.09
CA LEU A 132 -14.03 -6.85 1.67
C LEU A 132 -14.15 -6.54 0.19
N LYS A 133 -14.87 -7.33 -0.57
CA LYS A 133 -14.91 -7.23 -2.03
C LYS A 133 -15.29 -5.82 -2.51
N SER A 134 -16.32 -5.23 -1.93
CA SER A 134 -16.75 -3.89 -2.33
C SER A 134 -15.72 -2.83 -1.95
N GLN A 135 -15.10 -2.96 -0.77
CA GLN A 135 -14.08 -2.03 -0.32
C GLN A 135 -12.82 -2.11 -1.19
N ILE A 136 -12.45 -3.34 -1.58
CA ILE A 136 -11.32 -3.56 -2.48
C ILE A 136 -11.60 -2.88 -3.83
N GLN A 137 -12.82 -3.03 -4.36
CA GLN A 137 -13.16 -2.42 -5.64
C GLN A 137 -13.12 -0.89 -5.57
N GLN A 138 -13.63 -0.30 -4.49
CA GLN A 138 -13.57 1.14 -4.30
C GLN A 138 -12.14 1.64 -4.24
N LEU A 139 -11.27 0.90 -3.56
CA LEU A 139 -9.88 1.29 -3.45
C LEU A 139 -9.16 1.14 -4.79
N LYS A 140 -9.44 0.10 -5.54
CA LYS A 140 -8.88 -0.07 -6.89
C LYS A 140 -9.25 1.10 -7.78
N ASP A 141 -10.50 1.54 -7.73
CA ASP A 141 -10.95 2.69 -8.50
C ASP A 141 -10.22 3.96 -8.08
N ALA A 142 -10.03 4.16 -6.77
CA ALA A 142 -9.31 5.32 -6.27
C ALA A 142 -7.84 5.32 -6.71
N ILE A 143 -7.20 4.15 -6.70
CA ILE A 143 -5.81 4.04 -7.15
C ILE A 143 -5.69 4.33 -8.63
N GLU A 144 -6.62 3.83 -9.43
CA GLU A 144 -6.60 4.07 -10.87
C GLU A 144 -6.72 5.56 -11.19
N LYS A 145 -7.49 6.32 -10.41
CA LYS A 145 -7.60 7.77 -10.59
C LYS A 145 -6.29 8.49 -10.35
N LEU A 146 -5.40 7.95 -9.53
CA LEU A 146 -4.08 8.55 -9.30
C LEU A 146 -3.19 8.49 -10.54
N LEU A 147 -3.45 7.55 -11.43
CA LEU A 147 -2.62 7.34 -12.61
C LEU A 147 -3.02 8.25 -13.78
N ILE A 148 -4.08 8.98 -13.64
CA ILE A 148 -4.60 9.86 -14.71
C ILE A 148 -4.02 11.29 -14.64
#